data_4c3b21d5cf9231f3a5a1a445615925c9
#
_entry.id   4c3b21d5cf9231f3a5a1a445615925c9
#
_cell.length_a   1.000
_cell.length_b   1.000
_cell.length_c   1.000
_cell.angle_alpha   90.00
_cell.angle_beta   90.00
_cell.angle_gamma   90.00
#
_symmetry.space_group_name_H-M   'P 1'
#
loop_
_entity.id
_entity.type
_entity.pdbx_description
1 polymer ?
#
loop_
_entity_poly.entity_id
_entity_poly.type
_entity_poly.pdbx_seq_one_letter_code
_entity_poly.pdbx_strand_id
1 'polypeptide(L)'
;MSSAQNSDTYRPFSVPQYRQAAPKACALHHLLVLQNAVDELPESLQAFVRDLPRPILLSARSEGFGKHLNTLLYAAPIGSHLYVLGDEAFVWQVHVTAQGAGMLSEEIDLINCGSAQRRVFCVHCGLTQNTPAVAQLNCAGCRVQLGVREHFSKRLGAYMGVCENPDQAYDQVQQGEVQP
;
A
#
# COMPACT_ATOMS: atom_id res chain seq x y z
N MET A 1 45.19 6.86 10.11
CA MET A 1 44.09 6.41 10.97
C MET A 1 42.84 7.11 10.45
N SER A 2 42.11 6.46 9.58
CA SER A 2 40.96 7.05 8.87
C SER A 2 39.68 6.51 9.53
N SER A 3 38.98 7.38 10.25
CA SER A 3 37.72 7.05 10.92
C SER A 3 36.63 6.93 9.85
N ALA A 4 36.21 5.72 9.56
CA ALA A 4 34.99 5.47 8.78
C ALA A 4 33.79 5.95 9.63
N GLN A 5 33.20 7.06 9.22
CA GLN A 5 31.92 7.53 9.77
C GLN A 5 30.84 6.58 9.28
N ASN A 6 30.37 5.73 10.19
CA ASN A 6 29.18 4.90 10.01
C ASN A 6 27.97 5.87 10.04
N SER A 7 27.48 6.28 8.89
CA SER A 7 26.23 7.02 8.79
C SER A 7 25.08 6.03 9.05
N ASP A 8 24.74 5.88 10.33
CA ASP A 8 23.46 5.27 10.70
C ASP A 8 22.36 6.09 10.05
N THR A 9 21.87 5.58 8.94
CA THR A 9 20.78 6.20 8.19
C THR A 9 19.53 6.07 9.07
N TYR A 10 19.18 7.14 9.78
CA TYR A 10 17.94 7.23 10.54
C TYR A 10 16.77 6.88 9.63
N ARG A 11 16.17 5.71 9.84
CA ARG A 11 14.92 5.31 9.17
C ARG A 11 13.77 5.67 10.10
N PRO A 12 12.87 6.56 9.68
CA PRO A 12 11.66 6.85 10.46
C PRO A 12 10.90 5.55 10.73
N PHE A 13 10.51 5.30 11.98
CA PHE A 13 9.75 4.10 12.37
C PHE A 13 8.40 3.96 11.65
N SER A 14 7.92 5.03 11.04
CA SER A 14 6.67 5.06 10.30
C SER A 14 6.76 4.54 8.87
N VAL A 15 7.96 4.39 8.29
CA VAL A 15 8.10 3.87 6.91
C VAL A 15 7.74 2.39 6.87
N PRO A 16 6.94 1.94 5.88
CA PRO A 16 6.57 0.53 5.74
C PRO A 16 7.79 -0.38 5.62
N GLN A 17 7.75 -1.51 6.32
CA GLN A 17 8.75 -2.57 6.19
C GLN A 17 8.03 -3.83 5.71
N TYR A 18 8.57 -4.46 4.67
CA TYR A 18 8.02 -5.67 4.08
C TYR A 18 8.85 -6.88 4.50
N ARG A 19 8.17 -7.97 4.80
CA ARG A 19 8.82 -9.26 5.14
C ARG A 19 8.96 -10.12 3.90
N GLN A 20 9.85 -11.10 3.97
CA GLN A 20 9.88 -12.16 2.98
C GLN A 20 8.62 -13.01 3.09
N ALA A 21 8.12 -13.45 1.94
CA ALA A 21 6.96 -14.32 1.87
C ALA A 21 7.28 -15.68 2.49
N ALA A 22 6.51 -16.07 3.50
CA ALA A 22 6.61 -17.39 4.13
C ALA A 22 5.25 -17.83 4.64
N PRO A 23 4.85 -19.10 4.42
CA PRO A 23 3.60 -19.63 4.96
C PRO A 23 3.59 -19.55 6.50
N LYS A 24 2.49 -19.09 7.08
CA LYS A 24 2.29 -19.08 8.53
C LYS A 24 1.89 -20.47 9.02
N ALA A 25 2.75 -21.08 9.80
CA ALA A 25 2.52 -22.43 10.32
C ALA A 25 1.27 -22.57 11.23
N CYS A 26 0.86 -21.48 11.87
CA CYS A 26 -0.33 -21.45 12.73
C CYS A 26 -1.63 -21.11 12.00
N ALA A 27 -1.58 -20.75 10.71
CA ALA A 27 -2.78 -20.44 9.94
C ALA A 27 -3.56 -21.71 9.59
N LEU A 28 -4.86 -21.71 9.85
CA LEU A 28 -5.77 -22.78 9.47
C LEU A 28 -6.30 -22.60 8.06
N HIS A 29 -6.43 -21.35 7.62
CA HIS A 29 -6.93 -20.98 6.30
C HIS A 29 -6.00 -19.96 5.68
N HIS A 30 -5.63 -20.14 4.42
CA HIS A 30 -4.76 -19.24 3.67
C HIS A 30 -5.56 -18.48 2.63
N LEU A 31 -5.64 -17.15 2.75
CA LEU A 31 -6.25 -16.26 1.77
C LEU A 31 -5.12 -15.60 0.98
N LEU A 32 -5.20 -15.63 -0.34
CA LEU A 32 -4.17 -15.10 -1.22
C LEU A 32 -4.77 -14.08 -2.19
N VAL A 33 -4.34 -12.83 -2.11
CA VAL A 33 -4.76 -11.74 -2.99
C VAL A 33 -3.59 -11.30 -3.84
N LEU A 34 -3.76 -11.38 -5.17
CA LEU A 34 -2.73 -11.08 -6.15
C LEU A 34 -3.13 -9.87 -7.01
N GLN A 35 -2.21 -8.91 -7.17
CA GLN A 35 -2.36 -7.83 -8.15
C GLN A 35 -2.14 -8.32 -9.57
N ASN A 36 -1.08 -9.11 -9.78
CA ASN A 36 -0.65 -9.65 -11.07
C ASN A 36 -0.90 -11.17 -11.16
N ALA A 37 -0.78 -11.73 -12.35
CA ALA A 37 -0.85 -13.16 -12.54
C ALA A 37 0.36 -13.87 -11.91
N VAL A 38 0.21 -15.13 -11.52
CA VAL A 38 1.27 -15.89 -10.82
C VAL A 38 2.53 -16.03 -11.66
N ASP A 39 2.38 -16.22 -12.97
CA ASP A 39 3.48 -16.34 -13.95
C ASP A 39 4.27 -15.04 -14.16
N GLU A 40 3.70 -13.90 -13.79
CA GLU A 40 4.37 -12.59 -13.81
C GLU A 40 5.17 -12.31 -12.53
N LEU A 41 5.04 -13.13 -11.50
CA LEU A 41 5.77 -12.98 -10.25
C LEU A 41 7.22 -13.49 -10.37
N PRO A 42 8.16 -12.96 -9.56
CA PRO A 42 9.48 -13.57 -9.39
C PRO A 42 9.38 -15.04 -8.99
N GLU A 43 10.33 -15.88 -9.44
CA GLU A 43 10.32 -17.32 -9.22
C GLU A 43 10.17 -17.71 -7.74
N SER A 44 10.82 -16.96 -6.84
CA SER A 44 10.70 -17.16 -5.39
C SER A 44 9.27 -16.99 -4.87
N LEU A 45 8.50 -16.04 -5.43
CA LEU A 45 7.10 -15.80 -5.07
C LEU A 45 6.16 -16.80 -5.73
N GLN A 46 6.48 -17.28 -6.95
CA GLN A 46 5.76 -18.39 -7.56
C GLN A 46 5.92 -19.67 -6.73
N ALA A 47 7.12 -19.95 -6.21
CA ALA A 47 7.37 -21.05 -5.30
C ALA A 47 6.53 -20.89 -4.01
N PHE A 48 6.55 -19.71 -3.40
CA PHE A 48 5.72 -19.41 -2.23
C PHE A 48 4.23 -19.70 -2.48
N VAL A 49 3.69 -19.24 -3.61
CA VAL A 49 2.27 -19.49 -3.98
C VAL A 49 1.96 -20.97 -4.13
N ARG A 50 2.87 -21.74 -4.73
CA ARG A 50 2.71 -23.23 -4.86
C ARG A 50 2.77 -23.94 -3.52
N ASP A 51 3.59 -23.45 -2.60
CA ASP A 51 3.83 -24.09 -1.29
C ASP A 51 2.74 -23.74 -0.26
N LEU A 52 1.85 -22.77 -0.55
CA LEU A 52 0.72 -22.44 0.31
C LEU A 52 -0.30 -23.58 0.33
N PRO A 53 -0.69 -24.07 1.51
CA PRO A 53 -1.67 -25.15 1.62
C PRO A 53 -3.08 -24.71 1.24
N ARG A 54 -3.57 -25.12 0.08
CA ARG A 54 -4.95 -24.89 -0.41
C ARG A 54 -5.43 -23.42 -0.24
N PRO A 55 -4.72 -22.43 -0.80
CA PRO A 55 -5.11 -21.04 -0.64
C PRO A 55 -6.43 -20.75 -1.37
N ILE A 56 -7.27 -19.91 -0.77
CA ILE A 56 -8.36 -19.24 -1.48
C ILE A 56 -7.74 -18.06 -2.21
N LEU A 57 -7.70 -18.14 -3.54
CA LEU A 57 -7.03 -17.16 -4.38
C LEU A 57 -8.03 -16.17 -4.96
N LEU A 58 -7.72 -14.87 -4.85
CA LEU A 58 -8.42 -13.77 -5.50
C LEU A 58 -7.43 -12.92 -6.31
N SER A 59 -7.70 -12.76 -7.60
CA SER A 59 -6.91 -11.89 -8.49
C SER A 59 -7.57 -10.51 -8.62
N ALA A 60 -6.75 -9.46 -8.56
CA ALA A 60 -7.21 -8.09 -8.81
C ALA A 60 -7.71 -7.88 -10.26
N ARG A 61 -7.32 -8.77 -11.18
CA ARG A 61 -7.79 -8.76 -12.57
C ARG A 61 -9.20 -9.32 -12.75
N SER A 62 -9.77 -9.94 -11.72
CA SER A 62 -11.14 -10.45 -11.76
C SER A 62 -12.14 -9.31 -11.83
N GLU A 63 -13.15 -9.43 -12.67
CA GLU A 63 -14.27 -8.51 -12.71
C GLU A 63 -14.92 -8.43 -11.31
N GLY A 64 -15.25 -7.23 -10.86
CA GLY A 64 -15.85 -7.04 -9.55
C GLY A 64 -14.91 -7.29 -8.36
N PHE A 65 -13.60 -7.21 -8.55
CA PHE A 65 -12.57 -7.48 -7.53
C PHE A 65 -12.90 -6.91 -6.15
N GLY A 66 -13.27 -5.63 -6.07
CA GLY A 66 -13.57 -4.98 -4.78
C GLY A 66 -14.73 -5.64 -4.03
N LYS A 67 -15.78 -6.06 -4.75
CA LYS A 67 -16.91 -6.80 -4.16
C LYS A 67 -16.47 -8.19 -3.70
N HIS A 68 -15.71 -8.90 -4.51
CA HIS A 68 -15.21 -10.22 -4.19
C HIS A 68 -14.23 -10.18 -3.01
N LEU A 69 -13.36 -9.16 -2.94
CA LEU A 69 -12.47 -8.94 -1.81
C LEU A 69 -13.25 -8.76 -0.52
N ASN A 70 -14.24 -7.88 -0.50
CA ASN A 70 -15.10 -7.70 0.68
C ASN A 70 -15.80 -9.00 1.08
N THR A 71 -16.36 -9.72 0.11
CA THR A 71 -17.01 -11.02 0.38
C THR A 71 -16.03 -12.01 0.99
N LEU A 72 -14.81 -12.12 0.44
CA LEU A 72 -13.77 -13.00 0.95
C LEU A 72 -13.38 -12.66 2.39
N LEU A 73 -13.18 -11.36 2.68
CA LEU A 73 -12.73 -10.89 3.98
C LEU A 73 -13.81 -11.06 5.07
N TYR A 74 -15.08 -10.72 4.77
CA TYR A 74 -16.18 -10.87 5.74
C TYR A 74 -16.57 -12.34 5.96
N ALA A 75 -16.30 -13.22 4.99
CA ALA A 75 -16.54 -14.66 5.13
C ALA A 75 -15.33 -15.43 5.69
N ALA A 76 -14.22 -14.75 5.96
CA ALA A 76 -12.99 -15.38 6.42
C ALA A 76 -13.20 -16.07 7.77
N PRO A 77 -12.94 -17.39 7.87
CA PRO A 77 -13.08 -18.11 9.15
C PRO A 77 -12.00 -17.67 10.15
N ILE A 78 -12.26 -17.92 11.43
CA ILE A 78 -11.25 -17.73 12.49
C ILE A 78 -10.00 -18.56 12.17
N GLY A 79 -8.81 -18.00 12.37
CA GLY A 79 -7.55 -18.65 12.03
C GLY A 79 -7.13 -18.45 10.57
N SER A 80 -7.81 -17.57 9.84
CA SER A 80 -7.39 -17.16 8.49
C SER A 80 -6.14 -16.29 8.55
N HIS A 81 -5.26 -16.45 7.56
CA HIS A 81 -4.13 -15.57 7.32
C HIS A 81 -4.15 -15.08 5.88
N LEU A 82 -4.06 -13.75 5.71
CA LEU A 82 -4.13 -13.07 4.42
C LEU A 82 -2.73 -12.75 3.92
N TYR A 83 -2.41 -13.17 2.71
CA TYR A 83 -1.20 -12.78 1.97
C TYR A 83 -1.60 -11.89 0.80
N VAL A 84 -0.98 -10.72 0.72
CA VAL A 84 -1.26 -9.76 -0.35
C VAL A 84 0.01 -9.50 -1.13
N LEU A 85 0.00 -9.84 -2.44
CA LEU A 85 1.14 -9.67 -3.34
C LEU A 85 0.82 -8.60 -4.39
N GLY A 86 1.66 -7.58 -4.47
CA GLY A 86 1.51 -6.49 -5.44
C GLY A 86 2.45 -5.34 -5.19
N ASP A 87 2.24 -4.22 -5.87
CA ASP A 87 2.97 -2.98 -5.58
C ASP A 87 2.54 -2.37 -4.23
N GLU A 88 3.30 -1.39 -3.77
CA GLU A 88 3.05 -0.75 -2.46
C GLU A 88 1.63 -0.18 -2.36
N ALA A 89 1.14 0.47 -3.41
CA ALA A 89 -0.20 1.06 -3.38
C ALA A 89 -1.29 0.00 -3.24
N PHE A 90 -1.17 -1.10 -3.97
CA PHE A 90 -2.12 -2.21 -3.95
C PHE A 90 -2.13 -2.92 -2.59
N VAL A 91 -0.96 -3.32 -2.08
CA VAL A 91 -0.92 -4.09 -0.83
C VAL A 91 -1.48 -3.30 0.35
N TRP A 92 -1.23 -2.00 0.40
CA TRP A 92 -1.79 -1.14 1.44
C TRP A 92 -3.28 -0.84 1.25
N GLN A 93 -3.77 -0.78 0.02
CA GLN A 93 -5.21 -0.67 -0.23
C GLN A 93 -5.96 -1.90 0.29
N VAL A 94 -5.46 -3.11 -0.02
CA VAL A 94 -6.05 -4.36 0.48
C VAL A 94 -5.94 -4.45 2.00
N HIS A 95 -4.80 -4.06 2.59
CA HIS A 95 -4.61 -4.03 4.04
C HIS A 95 -5.66 -3.19 4.76
N VAL A 96 -5.88 -1.95 4.31
CA VAL A 96 -6.90 -1.07 4.90
C VAL A 96 -8.30 -1.67 4.80
N THR A 97 -8.61 -2.31 3.66
CA THR A 97 -9.90 -3.01 3.47
C THR A 97 -10.03 -4.20 4.42
N ALA A 98 -8.97 -5.00 4.57
CA ALA A 98 -8.95 -6.16 5.46
C ALA A 98 -9.10 -5.77 6.94
N GLN A 99 -8.40 -4.72 7.37
CA GLN A 99 -8.59 -4.16 8.72
C GLN A 99 -10.01 -3.63 8.94
N GLY A 100 -10.59 -2.97 7.94
CA GLY A 100 -11.99 -2.53 7.95
C GLY A 100 -13.00 -3.68 8.07
N ALA A 101 -12.64 -4.87 7.58
CA ALA A 101 -13.42 -6.10 7.73
C ALA A 101 -13.16 -6.84 9.05
N GLY A 102 -12.25 -6.34 9.90
CA GLY A 102 -11.96 -6.87 11.23
C GLY A 102 -10.72 -7.75 11.34
N MET A 103 -9.93 -7.93 10.27
CA MET A 103 -8.67 -8.67 10.37
C MET A 103 -7.62 -7.86 11.15
N LEU A 104 -6.83 -8.56 11.96
CA LEU A 104 -5.73 -7.98 12.71
C LEU A 104 -4.48 -7.81 11.83
N SER A 105 -3.62 -6.85 12.15
CA SER A 105 -2.37 -6.64 11.40
C SER A 105 -1.45 -7.87 11.39
N GLU A 106 -1.50 -8.69 12.44
CA GLU A 106 -0.73 -9.92 12.60
C GLU A 106 -1.23 -11.06 11.70
N GLU A 107 -2.47 -10.95 11.23
CA GLU A 107 -3.11 -11.92 10.32
C GLU A 107 -2.90 -11.54 8.85
N ILE A 108 -2.15 -10.45 8.57
CA ILE A 108 -1.96 -9.93 7.22
C ILE A 108 -0.47 -9.81 6.93
N ASP A 109 0.02 -10.52 5.92
CA ASP A 109 1.36 -10.35 5.37
C ASP A 109 1.29 -9.60 4.03
N LEU A 110 1.96 -8.44 4.00
CA LEU A 110 2.10 -7.62 2.81
C LEU A 110 3.42 -7.94 2.11
N ILE A 111 3.36 -8.39 0.87
CA ILE A 111 4.50 -8.78 0.06
C ILE A 111 4.59 -7.79 -1.10
N ASN A 112 5.53 -6.85 -0.98
CA ASN A 112 5.76 -5.84 -2.00
C ASN A 112 6.58 -6.43 -3.15
N CYS A 113 5.97 -6.50 -4.34
CA CYS A 113 6.57 -7.04 -5.56
C CYS A 113 7.27 -5.96 -6.42
N GLY A 114 7.39 -4.76 -5.92
CA GLY A 114 7.95 -3.61 -6.60
C GLY A 114 7.17 -2.33 -6.28
N SER A 115 7.78 -1.17 -6.48
CA SER A 115 7.19 0.11 -6.07
C SER A 115 6.97 1.02 -7.26
N ALA A 116 6.07 0.63 -8.17
CA ALA A 116 5.67 1.55 -9.23
C ALA A 116 4.83 2.71 -8.68
N GLN A 117 3.99 2.42 -7.71
CA GLN A 117 3.03 3.38 -7.16
C GLN A 117 3.02 3.33 -5.62
N ARG A 118 2.82 4.49 -4.99
CA ARG A 118 2.52 4.61 -3.56
C ARG A 118 1.25 5.43 -3.34
N ARG A 119 0.66 5.28 -2.17
CA ARG A 119 -0.55 6.01 -1.77
C ARG A 119 -0.15 7.26 -1.01
N VAL A 120 -0.77 8.39 -1.35
CA VAL A 120 -0.60 9.66 -0.65
C VAL A 120 -1.96 10.18 -0.19
N PHE A 121 -2.08 10.45 1.11
CA PHE A 121 -3.26 11.04 1.72
C PHE A 121 -3.08 12.55 1.82
N CYS A 122 -3.97 13.30 1.20
CA CYS A 122 -4.00 14.75 1.31
C CYS A 122 -4.59 15.18 2.65
N VAL A 123 -3.80 15.81 3.51
CA VAL A 123 -4.29 16.30 4.82
C VAL A 123 -5.29 17.44 4.71
N HIS A 124 -5.32 18.14 3.56
CA HIS A 124 -6.20 19.29 3.33
C HIS A 124 -7.65 18.86 2.99
N CYS A 125 -7.83 17.87 2.09
CA CYS A 125 -9.18 17.45 1.65
C CYS A 125 -9.54 16.00 1.97
N GLY A 126 -8.63 15.21 2.56
CA GLY A 126 -8.87 13.81 2.92
C GLY A 126 -8.79 12.82 1.75
N LEU A 127 -8.52 13.27 0.53
CA LEU A 127 -8.39 12.38 -0.62
C LEU A 127 -7.11 11.54 -0.51
N THR A 128 -7.23 10.22 -0.74
CA THR A 128 -6.07 9.35 -0.97
C THR A 128 -5.93 9.07 -2.46
N GLN A 129 -4.74 9.31 -3.02
CA GLN A 129 -4.44 9.08 -4.43
C GLN A 129 -3.18 8.24 -4.60
N ASN A 130 -3.11 7.49 -5.71
CA ASN A 130 -1.90 6.76 -6.09
C ASN A 130 -1.01 7.69 -6.92
N THR A 131 0.30 7.58 -6.69
CA THR A 131 1.30 8.41 -7.37
C THR A 131 2.62 7.64 -7.47
N PRO A 132 3.45 7.90 -8.46
CA PRO A 132 4.85 7.51 -8.42
C PRO A 132 5.55 8.02 -7.15
N ALA A 133 6.71 7.48 -6.84
CA ALA A 133 7.49 7.88 -5.68
C ALA A 133 8.10 9.28 -5.88
N VAL A 134 7.28 10.32 -5.74
CA VAL A 134 7.68 11.74 -5.89
C VAL A 134 7.68 12.46 -4.54
N ALA A 135 8.50 13.51 -4.43
CA ALA A 135 8.56 14.34 -3.22
C ALA A 135 7.42 15.36 -3.14
N GLN A 136 6.91 15.80 -4.29
CA GLN A 136 5.83 16.78 -4.40
C GLN A 136 4.84 16.38 -5.49
N LEU A 137 3.57 16.71 -5.29
CA LEU A 137 2.52 16.49 -6.29
C LEU A 137 1.34 17.45 -6.03
N ASN A 138 0.51 17.65 -7.04
CA ASN A 138 -0.76 18.37 -6.89
C ASN A 138 -1.86 17.37 -6.50
N CYS A 139 -2.65 17.72 -5.49
CA CYS A 139 -3.79 16.90 -5.08
C CYS A 139 -4.84 16.85 -6.20
N ALA A 140 -5.24 15.64 -6.60
CA ALA A 140 -6.25 15.46 -7.63
C ALA A 140 -7.64 16.00 -7.23
N GLY A 141 -7.91 16.11 -5.92
CA GLY A 141 -9.18 16.62 -5.40
C GLY A 141 -9.21 18.13 -5.23
N CYS A 142 -8.33 18.67 -4.38
CA CYS A 142 -8.33 20.09 -4.05
C CYS A 142 -7.29 20.92 -4.80
N ARG A 143 -6.46 20.30 -5.65
CA ARG A 143 -5.40 20.92 -6.45
C ARG A 143 -4.25 21.56 -5.67
N VAL A 144 -4.30 21.53 -4.33
CA VAL A 144 -3.22 22.05 -3.48
C VAL A 144 -1.93 21.30 -3.76
N GLN A 145 -0.80 22.01 -3.83
CA GLN A 145 0.52 21.41 -3.93
C GLN A 145 0.89 20.76 -2.59
N LEU A 146 1.19 19.47 -2.64
CA LEU A 146 1.52 18.65 -1.49
C LEU A 146 2.99 18.28 -1.48
N GLY A 147 3.66 18.49 -0.34
CA GLY A 147 4.91 17.84 0.00
C GLY A 147 4.64 16.46 0.62
N VAL A 148 5.18 15.40 0.02
CA VAL A 148 5.02 14.04 0.52
C VAL A 148 6.04 13.78 1.63
N ARG A 149 5.55 13.60 2.85
CA ARG A 149 6.40 13.32 4.01
C ARG A 149 6.73 11.83 4.09
N GLU A 150 7.89 11.48 4.63
CA GLU A 150 8.27 10.09 4.92
C GLU A 150 7.42 9.46 6.04
N HIS A 151 6.54 10.24 6.64
CA HIS A 151 5.58 9.76 7.62
C HIS A 151 4.48 8.95 6.95
N PHE A 152 4.40 7.66 7.26
CA PHE A 152 3.40 6.73 6.75
C PHE A 152 2.38 6.38 7.84
N SER A 153 1.11 6.51 7.53
CA SER A 153 0.01 6.08 8.39
C SER A 153 -0.45 4.67 8.00
N LYS A 154 -0.15 3.68 8.83
CA LYS A 154 -0.63 2.29 8.61
C LYS A 154 -2.16 2.21 8.58
N ARG A 155 -2.85 3.03 9.39
CA ARG A 155 -4.32 3.09 9.42
C ARG A 155 -4.92 3.58 8.09
N LEU A 156 -4.28 4.56 7.45
CA LEU A 156 -4.70 5.08 6.15
C LEU A 156 -4.09 4.29 4.99
N GLY A 157 -3.06 3.51 5.25
CA GLY A 157 -2.26 2.82 4.24
C GLY A 157 -1.65 3.82 3.27
N ALA A 158 -1.17 4.98 3.74
CA ALA A 158 -0.71 6.07 2.89
C ALA A 158 0.34 6.97 3.57
N TYR A 159 1.20 7.58 2.75
CA TYR A 159 2.07 8.67 3.16
C TYR A 159 1.27 9.95 3.34
N MET A 160 1.74 10.83 4.21
CA MET A 160 1.07 12.11 4.47
C MET A 160 1.51 13.15 3.45
N GLY A 161 0.57 13.65 2.66
CA GLY A 161 0.73 14.80 1.77
C GLY A 161 0.28 16.07 2.47
N VAL A 162 1.25 16.93 2.81
CA VAL A 162 1.03 18.20 3.53
C VAL A 162 1.12 19.35 2.55
N CYS A 163 0.28 20.38 2.71
CA CYS A 163 0.37 21.59 1.90
C CYS A 163 1.78 22.17 1.99
N GLU A 164 2.43 22.38 0.85
CA GLU A 164 3.80 22.89 0.78
C GLU A 164 3.85 24.37 1.09
N ASN A 165 2.82 25.11 0.69
CA ASN A 165 2.71 26.55 0.93
C ASN A 165 1.35 26.87 1.60
N PRO A 166 1.22 26.70 2.93
CA PRO A 166 -0.06 26.84 3.62
C PRO A 166 -0.62 28.26 3.56
N ASP A 167 0.22 29.28 3.48
CA ASP A 167 -0.21 30.68 3.42
C ASP A 167 -0.77 31.06 2.03
N GLN A 168 -0.45 30.28 1.00
CA GLN A 168 -0.83 30.50 -0.39
C GLN A 168 -1.25 29.20 -1.08
N ALA A 169 -2.05 28.40 -0.40
CA ALA A 169 -2.42 27.04 -0.80
C ALA A 169 -3.04 26.95 -2.21
N TYR A 170 -3.64 28.02 -2.71
CA TYR A 170 -4.38 28.07 -3.98
C TYR A 170 -3.76 28.97 -5.06
N ASP A 171 -2.63 29.62 -4.81
CA ASP A 171 -2.04 30.58 -5.78
C ASP A 171 -1.67 29.93 -7.12
N GLN A 172 -1.31 28.65 -7.13
CA GLN A 172 -0.99 27.92 -8.36
C GLN A 172 -2.23 27.48 -9.16
N VAL A 173 -3.41 27.43 -8.51
CA VAL A 173 -4.67 27.06 -9.18
C VAL A 173 -5.16 28.21 -10.08
N GLN A 174 -4.88 29.45 -9.70
CA GLN A 174 -5.34 30.64 -10.44
C GLN A 174 -4.49 30.95 -11.69
N GLN A 175 -3.28 30.41 -11.79
CA GLN A 175 -2.38 30.66 -12.95
C GLN A 175 -2.68 29.75 -14.16
N GLY A 176 -3.56 28.74 -14.03
CA GLY A 176 -3.93 27.82 -15.11
C GLY A 176 -5.22 28.17 -15.86
N GLU A 177 -5.96 29.21 -15.47
CA GLU A 177 -7.29 29.54 -16.03
C GLU A 177 -7.33 30.87 -16.84
N VAL A 178 -6.20 31.42 -17.26
CA VAL A 178 -6.19 32.60 -18.13
C VAL A 178 -5.50 32.27 -19.45
N GLN A 179 -6.24 31.64 -20.38
CA GLN A 179 -6.06 31.88 -21.82
C GLN A 179 -7.43 31.99 -22.48
N PRO A 180 -7.65 33.11 -23.18
CA PRO A 180 -8.90 33.37 -23.91
C PRO A 180 -9.05 32.51 -25.14
#